data_32ad15c2ce206d25a090743d25c30fc5
#
_entry.id   32ad15c2ce206d25a090743d25c30fc5
#
_cell.length_a   1.000
_cell.length_b   1.000
_cell.length_c   1.000
_cell.angle_alpha   90.00
_cell.angle_beta   90.00
_cell.angle_gamma   90.00
#
_symmetry.space_group_name_H-M   'P 1'
#
loop_
_entity.id
_entity.type
_entity.pdbx_description
1 polymer ?
#
loop_
_entity_poly.entity_id
_entity_poly.type
_entity_poly.pdbx_seq_one_letter_code
_entity_poly.pdbx_strand_id
1 'polypeptide(L)'
;MRQTLQLRGGSLPTVTVATGMKPFPVPAVELRLDLLGRLVGYRLPDWMVLWRRQAAYMLCTCRDPRRAAYRLGLGVRLGCDAIDIDSHAPERLRRKLVGLARFAGVESIASIHLSSPCGSRGALLGLAHKLWRMGATGIKIAVPCGSAAQLGALLELRKSYRGKRVLLIPLGRRYSGYRYRNSLVFCHIGRALGAGQPPYSKVVKRWRGQYHSRRFFG
;
A
#
# COMPACT_ATOMS: atom_id res chain seq x y z
N MET A 1 -15.27 -17.85 6.94
CA MET A 1 -14.12 -17.26 7.68
C MET A 1 -12.99 -17.02 6.70
N ARG A 2 -12.61 -15.77 6.43
CA ARG A 2 -11.44 -15.46 5.58
C ARG A 2 -10.19 -15.71 6.42
N GLN A 3 -9.35 -16.60 5.98
CA GLN A 3 -7.98 -16.66 6.51
C GLN A 3 -7.31 -15.33 6.12
N THR A 4 -7.17 -14.44 7.11
CA THR A 4 -6.29 -13.27 6.98
C THR A 4 -4.93 -13.84 6.63
N LEU A 5 -4.43 -13.55 5.43
CA LEU A 5 -3.09 -13.94 5.01
C LEU A 5 -2.12 -13.26 5.98
N GLN A 6 -1.84 -13.93 7.10
CA GLN A 6 -0.77 -13.50 7.99
C GLN A 6 0.51 -13.64 7.18
N LEU A 7 0.99 -12.49 6.67
CA LEU A 7 2.28 -12.37 5.99
C LEU A 7 3.40 -12.68 7.01
N ARG A 8 3.53 -13.95 7.38
CA ARG A 8 4.62 -14.40 8.24
C ARG A 8 5.93 -14.22 7.46
N GLY A 9 6.56 -13.07 7.66
CA GLY A 9 7.96 -12.86 7.30
C GLY A 9 8.30 -12.60 5.83
N GLY A 10 7.34 -12.45 4.93
CA GLY A 10 7.59 -12.26 3.50
C GLY A 10 7.08 -10.95 2.92
N SER A 11 7.72 -10.50 1.83
CA SER A 11 7.31 -9.33 1.03
C SER A 11 6.41 -9.78 -0.12
N LEU A 12 5.19 -9.24 -0.25
CA LEU A 12 4.31 -9.52 -1.39
C LEU A 12 4.54 -8.53 -2.54
N PRO A 13 4.82 -9.03 -3.77
CA PRO A 13 4.73 -8.20 -4.97
C PRO A 13 3.33 -7.61 -5.09
N THR A 14 3.23 -6.27 -5.00
CA THR A 14 1.95 -5.56 -5.03
C THR A 14 1.88 -4.71 -6.29
N VAL A 15 1.09 -5.14 -7.28
CA VAL A 15 0.90 -4.39 -8.52
C VAL A 15 0.03 -3.18 -8.26
N THR A 16 0.57 -1.98 -8.52
CA THR A 16 -0.21 -0.74 -8.43
C THR A 16 -0.91 -0.48 -9.75
N VAL A 17 -2.24 -0.46 -9.73
CA VAL A 17 -3.09 -0.29 -10.89
C VAL A 17 -3.77 1.09 -10.84
N ALA A 18 -3.48 1.91 -11.86
CA ALA A 18 -4.01 3.27 -12.01
C ALA A 18 -4.77 3.46 -13.34
N THR A 19 -4.94 2.40 -14.11
CA THR A 19 -5.62 2.38 -15.40
C THR A 19 -6.65 1.26 -15.45
N GLY A 20 -7.57 1.31 -16.39
CA GLY A 20 -8.60 0.28 -16.61
C GLY A 20 -8.07 -1.01 -17.25
N MET A 21 -6.87 -1.46 -16.88
CA MET A 21 -6.29 -2.68 -17.42
C MET A 21 -7.09 -3.93 -17.04
N LYS A 22 -7.07 -4.93 -17.91
CA LYS A 22 -7.69 -6.23 -17.66
C LYS A 22 -7.03 -6.91 -16.46
N PRO A 23 -7.79 -7.40 -15.46
CA PRO A 23 -7.27 -8.16 -14.34
C PRO A 23 -6.57 -9.46 -14.77
N PHE A 24 -5.52 -9.82 -14.05
CA PHE A 24 -4.76 -11.06 -14.21
C PHE A 24 -4.24 -11.55 -12.84
N PRO A 25 -3.85 -12.83 -12.69
CA PRO A 25 -3.40 -13.38 -11.42
C PRO A 25 -2.18 -12.68 -10.85
N VAL A 26 -2.29 -12.15 -9.61
CA VAL A 26 -1.20 -11.49 -8.88
C VAL A 26 -1.26 -11.82 -7.39
N PRO A 27 -0.12 -11.88 -6.68
CA PRO A 27 -0.11 -12.05 -5.21
C PRO A 27 -0.85 -10.93 -4.49
N ALA A 28 -0.62 -9.68 -4.89
CA ALA A 28 -1.31 -8.54 -4.33
C ALA A 28 -1.53 -7.44 -5.38
N VAL A 29 -2.60 -6.66 -5.20
CA VAL A 29 -2.92 -5.50 -6.03
C VAL A 29 -3.22 -4.27 -5.16
N GLU A 30 -2.71 -3.11 -5.56
CA GLU A 30 -3.16 -1.80 -5.09
C GLU A 30 -4.00 -1.15 -6.18
N LEU A 31 -5.29 -0.95 -5.92
CA LEU A 31 -6.19 -0.24 -6.83
C LEU A 31 -6.19 1.26 -6.50
N ARG A 32 -5.54 2.07 -7.36
CA ARG A 32 -5.52 3.54 -7.27
C ARG A 32 -6.82 4.12 -7.82
N LEU A 33 -7.86 4.04 -6.99
CA LEU A 33 -9.22 4.42 -7.36
C LEU A 33 -9.36 5.90 -7.76
N ASP A 34 -8.48 6.77 -7.23
CA ASP A 34 -8.39 8.19 -7.60
C ASP A 34 -7.84 8.43 -9.00
N LEU A 35 -6.96 7.56 -9.48
CA LEU A 35 -6.29 7.68 -10.77
C LEU A 35 -6.98 6.90 -11.89
N LEU A 36 -7.95 6.06 -11.56
CA LEU A 36 -8.73 5.34 -12.57
C LEU A 36 -9.51 6.35 -13.41
N GLY A 37 -9.09 6.47 -14.66
CA GLY A 37 -9.83 7.17 -15.70
C GLY A 37 -11.09 6.40 -16.13
N ARG A 38 -11.47 6.56 -17.37
CA ARG A 38 -12.59 5.83 -17.96
C ARG A 38 -12.25 4.33 -18.02
N LEU A 39 -13.04 3.51 -17.35
CA LEU A 39 -12.95 2.05 -17.44
C LEU A 39 -13.66 1.62 -18.73
N VAL A 40 -12.89 1.31 -19.76
CA VAL A 40 -13.47 0.87 -21.05
C VAL A 40 -14.03 -0.55 -20.89
N GLY A 41 -15.32 -0.70 -21.15
CA GLY A 41 -15.99 -1.99 -21.07
C GLY A 41 -16.36 -2.51 -19.68
N TYR A 42 -16.11 -1.73 -18.62
CA TYR A 42 -16.45 -2.13 -17.24
C TYR A 42 -17.07 -0.98 -16.45
N ARG A 43 -18.03 -1.31 -15.56
CA ARG A 43 -18.37 -0.45 -14.42
C ARG A 43 -17.36 -0.68 -13.30
N LEU A 44 -17.09 0.34 -12.49
CA LEU A 44 -16.10 0.27 -11.40
C LEU A 44 -16.32 -0.93 -10.43
N PRO A 45 -17.56 -1.22 -9.96
CA PRO A 45 -17.78 -2.37 -9.09
C PRO A 45 -17.40 -3.69 -9.75
N ASP A 46 -17.83 -3.93 -10.99
CA ASP A 46 -17.58 -5.17 -11.71
C ASP A 46 -16.09 -5.39 -11.93
N TRP A 47 -15.36 -4.34 -12.30
CA TRP A 47 -13.92 -4.39 -12.48
C TRP A 47 -13.16 -4.67 -11.15
N MET A 48 -13.62 -4.11 -10.04
CA MET A 48 -13.06 -4.41 -8.72
C MET A 48 -13.31 -5.86 -8.30
N VAL A 49 -14.48 -6.41 -8.60
CA VAL A 49 -14.80 -7.84 -8.37
C VAL A 49 -13.87 -8.75 -9.18
N LEU A 50 -13.60 -8.39 -10.43
CA LEU A 50 -12.65 -9.14 -11.26
C LEU A 50 -11.24 -9.13 -10.66
N TRP A 51 -10.75 -7.98 -10.18
CA TRP A 51 -9.47 -7.91 -9.48
C TRP A 51 -9.47 -8.71 -8.18
N ARG A 52 -10.58 -8.70 -7.41
CA ARG A 52 -10.71 -9.49 -6.19
C ARG A 52 -10.55 -10.98 -6.44
N ARG A 53 -10.99 -11.46 -7.59
CA ARG A 53 -10.84 -12.87 -8.01
C ARG A 53 -9.41 -13.22 -8.43
N GLN A 54 -8.63 -12.25 -8.89
CA GLN A 54 -7.28 -12.44 -9.43
C GLN A 54 -6.16 -12.16 -8.41
N ALA A 55 -6.46 -11.48 -7.31
CA ALA A 55 -5.47 -11.10 -6.31
C ALA A 55 -5.74 -11.79 -4.96
N ALA A 56 -4.71 -12.40 -4.37
CA ALA A 56 -4.80 -12.95 -3.02
C ALA A 56 -4.96 -11.84 -1.96
N TYR A 57 -4.40 -10.65 -2.22
CA TYR A 57 -4.56 -9.47 -1.36
C TYR A 57 -4.89 -8.23 -2.19
N MET A 58 -5.95 -7.51 -1.80
CA MET A 58 -6.41 -6.31 -2.50
C MET A 58 -6.42 -5.09 -1.57
N LEU A 59 -5.57 -4.10 -1.87
CA LEU A 59 -5.52 -2.80 -1.22
C LEU A 59 -6.25 -1.77 -2.09
N CYS A 60 -7.20 -1.04 -1.53
CA CYS A 60 -7.87 0.07 -2.19
C CYS A 60 -7.31 1.41 -1.70
N THR A 61 -6.86 2.26 -2.62
CA THR A 61 -6.31 3.59 -2.37
C THR A 61 -7.11 4.65 -3.11
N CYS A 62 -7.52 5.72 -2.42
CA CYS A 62 -8.15 6.89 -3.03
C CYS A 62 -7.71 8.16 -2.31
N ARG A 63 -6.88 8.99 -2.97
CA ARG A 63 -6.35 10.24 -2.40
C ARG A 63 -7.21 11.46 -2.69
N ASP A 64 -8.20 11.36 -3.59
CA ASP A 64 -9.19 12.40 -3.79
C ASP A 64 -10.19 12.39 -2.61
N PRO A 65 -10.15 13.38 -1.69
CA PRO A 65 -10.98 13.37 -0.51
C PRO A 65 -12.48 13.48 -0.82
N ARG A 66 -12.84 14.05 -1.98
CA ARG A 66 -14.24 14.15 -2.42
C ARG A 66 -14.84 12.79 -2.80
N ARG A 67 -14.00 11.87 -3.27
CA ARG A 67 -14.40 10.54 -3.74
C ARG A 67 -14.04 9.42 -2.77
N ALA A 68 -13.13 9.68 -1.82
CA ALA A 68 -12.57 8.65 -0.95
C ALA A 68 -13.64 7.93 -0.13
N ALA A 69 -14.62 8.65 0.45
CA ALA A 69 -15.69 8.03 1.23
C ALA A 69 -16.46 6.98 0.42
N TYR A 70 -16.85 7.32 -0.81
CA TYR A 70 -17.59 6.41 -1.69
C TYR A 70 -16.70 5.27 -2.20
N ARG A 71 -15.51 5.60 -2.76
CA ARG A 71 -14.65 4.61 -3.44
C ARG A 71 -14.01 3.62 -2.49
N LEU A 72 -13.52 4.07 -1.33
CA LEU A 72 -12.98 3.17 -0.31
C LEU A 72 -14.09 2.38 0.37
N GLY A 73 -15.27 2.99 0.60
CA GLY A 73 -16.44 2.28 1.08
C GLY A 73 -16.92 1.19 0.12
N LEU A 74 -16.85 1.44 -1.19
CA LEU A 74 -17.11 0.42 -2.19
C LEU A 74 -16.08 -0.73 -2.11
N GLY A 75 -14.79 -0.40 -1.96
CA GLY A 75 -13.73 -1.39 -1.76
C GLY A 75 -14.00 -2.31 -0.59
N VAL A 76 -14.38 -1.74 0.56
CA VAL A 76 -14.75 -2.50 1.76
C VAL A 76 -15.94 -3.45 1.49
N ARG A 77 -17.01 -2.96 0.86
CA ARG A 77 -18.18 -3.79 0.53
C ARG A 77 -17.84 -4.92 -0.46
N LEU A 78 -16.96 -4.69 -1.41
CA LEU A 78 -16.52 -5.69 -2.39
C LEU A 78 -15.39 -6.58 -1.86
N GLY A 79 -15.06 -6.43 -0.58
CA GLY A 79 -14.19 -7.34 0.14
C GLY A 79 -12.71 -7.10 -0.12
N CYS A 80 -12.25 -5.85 -0.24
CA CYS A 80 -10.82 -5.59 -0.15
C CYS A 80 -10.26 -6.05 1.22
N ASP A 81 -8.98 -6.33 1.24
CA ASP A 81 -8.28 -6.73 2.47
C ASP A 81 -7.79 -5.53 3.26
N ALA A 82 -7.54 -4.41 2.56
CA ALA A 82 -7.10 -3.16 3.18
C ALA A 82 -7.58 -1.91 2.43
N ILE A 83 -7.67 -0.79 3.16
CA ILE A 83 -7.81 0.54 2.60
C ILE A 83 -6.65 1.44 3.01
N ASP A 84 -6.16 2.27 2.07
CA ASP A 84 -5.14 3.30 2.31
C ASP A 84 -5.83 4.64 2.53
N ILE A 85 -5.64 5.23 3.71
CA ILE A 85 -6.27 6.47 4.15
C ILE A 85 -5.22 7.57 4.19
N ASP A 86 -5.30 8.54 3.28
CA ASP A 86 -4.37 9.66 3.24
C ASP A 86 -4.51 10.54 4.49
N SER A 87 -3.39 10.83 5.13
CA SER A 87 -3.33 11.68 6.34
C SER A 87 -3.73 13.13 6.09
N HIS A 88 -3.69 13.61 4.84
CA HIS A 88 -4.15 14.94 4.45
C HIS A 88 -5.67 15.03 4.24
N ALA A 89 -6.38 13.90 4.21
CA ALA A 89 -7.83 13.91 4.16
C ALA A 89 -8.43 14.58 5.42
N PRO A 90 -9.59 15.25 5.32
CA PRO A 90 -10.26 15.85 6.47
C PRO A 90 -10.44 14.87 7.63
N GLU A 91 -10.26 15.33 8.85
CA GLU A 91 -10.30 14.47 10.05
C GLU A 91 -11.58 13.65 10.16
N ARG A 92 -12.74 14.28 9.92
CA ARG A 92 -14.05 13.61 9.92
C ARG A 92 -14.08 12.43 8.94
N LEU A 93 -13.48 12.61 7.74
CA LEU A 93 -13.39 11.55 6.73
C LEU A 93 -12.47 10.42 7.18
N ARG A 94 -11.30 10.75 7.74
CA ARG A 94 -10.36 9.76 8.26
C ARG A 94 -10.98 8.90 9.36
N ARG A 95 -11.63 9.52 10.35
CA ARG A 95 -12.34 8.82 11.43
C ARG A 95 -13.44 7.90 10.89
N LYS A 96 -14.23 8.37 9.92
CA LYS A 96 -15.27 7.57 9.25
C LYS A 96 -14.69 6.34 8.56
N LEU A 97 -13.59 6.49 7.82
CA LEU A 97 -12.97 5.39 7.07
C LEU A 97 -12.30 4.37 7.99
N VAL A 98 -11.63 4.82 9.06
CA VAL A 98 -11.05 3.93 10.09
C VAL A 98 -12.16 3.15 10.79
N GLY A 99 -13.25 3.81 11.17
CA GLY A 99 -14.42 3.16 11.78
C GLY A 99 -15.05 2.12 10.86
N LEU A 100 -15.24 2.46 9.57
CA LEU A 100 -15.75 1.54 8.56
C LEU A 100 -14.87 0.30 8.40
N ALA A 101 -13.54 0.51 8.28
CA ALA A 101 -12.59 -0.60 8.14
C ALA A 101 -12.64 -1.52 9.38
N ARG A 102 -12.66 -0.94 10.58
CA ARG A 102 -12.74 -1.69 11.84
C ARG A 102 -14.02 -2.51 11.91
N PHE A 103 -15.18 -1.90 11.61
CA PHE A 103 -16.47 -2.58 11.61
C PHE A 103 -16.52 -3.76 10.64
N ALA A 104 -15.92 -3.61 9.46
CA ALA A 104 -15.89 -4.63 8.43
C ALA A 104 -14.75 -5.67 8.59
N GLY A 105 -13.89 -5.56 9.60
CA GLY A 105 -12.73 -6.42 9.78
C GLY A 105 -11.67 -6.27 8.67
N VAL A 106 -11.63 -5.07 8.02
CA VAL A 106 -10.69 -4.73 6.95
C VAL A 106 -9.52 -3.95 7.55
N GLU A 107 -8.30 -4.20 7.08
CA GLU A 107 -7.14 -3.41 7.50
C GLU A 107 -7.27 -1.95 7.05
N SER A 108 -6.76 -1.03 7.87
CA SER A 108 -6.63 0.38 7.51
C SER A 108 -5.17 0.80 7.60
N ILE A 109 -4.66 1.46 6.56
CA ILE A 109 -3.29 1.95 6.50
C ILE A 109 -3.35 3.48 6.44
N ALA A 110 -2.91 4.16 7.52
CA ALA A 110 -2.76 5.61 7.49
C ALA A 110 -1.49 5.97 6.70
N SER A 111 -1.63 6.74 5.62
CA SER A 111 -0.50 7.02 4.73
C SER A 111 -0.15 8.50 4.66
N ILE A 112 1.13 8.77 4.46
CA ILE A 112 1.65 10.09 4.09
C ILE A 112 2.67 9.97 2.96
N HIS A 113 2.62 10.93 2.03
CA HIS A 113 3.57 11.06 0.94
C HIS A 113 4.20 12.46 1.02
N LEU A 114 5.49 12.51 1.32
CA LEU A 114 6.23 13.75 1.41
C LEU A 114 6.81 14.11 0.04
N SER A 115 6.80 15.39 -0.29
CA SER A 115 7.43 15.95 -1.50
C SER A 115 8.91 16.27 -1.28
N SER A 116 9.33 16.45 -0.03
CA SER A 116 10.71 16.75 0.36
C SER A 116 11.24 15.72 1.38
N PRO A 117 12.55 15.55 1.48
CA PRO A 117 13.16 14.71 2.50
C PRO A 117 12.76 15.13 3.90
N CYS A 118 12.53 14.16 4.78
CA CYS A 118 12.32 14.44 6.19
C CYS A 118 13.66 14.77 6.86
N GLY A 119 13.73 15.92 7.51
CA GLY A 119 14.99 16.50 7.98
C GLY A 119 15.68 15.71 9.10
N SER A 120 14.95 14.99 9.95
CA SER A 120 15.53 14.29 11.09
C SER A 120 14.75 13.03 11.49
N ARG A 121 15.40 12.18 12.30
CA ARG A 121 14.75 11.01 12.94
C ARG A 121 13.56 11.45 13.81
N GLY A 122 13.70 12.54 14.59
CA GLY A 122 12.62 13.03 15.44
C GLY A 122 11.38 13.43 14.64
N ALA A 123 11.57 14.10 13.50
CA ALA A 123 10.48 14.46 12.60
C ALA A 123 9.76 13.22 12.04
N LEU A 124 10.50 12.18 11.64
CA LEU A 124 9.91 10.91 11.18
C LEU A 124 9.13 10.19 12.28
N LEU A 125 9.64 10.17 13.51
CA LEU A 125 8.94 9.62 14.68
C LEU A 125 7.66 10.40 14.96
N GLY A 126 7.70 11.72 14.93
CA GLY A 126 6.52 12.59 15.09
C GLY A 126 5.44 12.29 14.03
N LEU A 127 5.84 12.14 12.77
CA LEU A 127 4.94 11.73 11.69
C LEU A 127 4.32 10.35 11.94
N ALA A 128 5.12 9.36 12.33
CA ALA A 128 4.63 8.03 12.63
C ALA A 128 3.63 8.04 13.80
N HIS A 129 3.92 8.77 14.87
CA HIS A 129 2.99 8.96 15.99
C HIS A 129 1.68 9.63 15.54
N LYS A 130 1.74 10.66 14.69
CA LYS A 130 0.56 11.30 14.11
C LYS A 130 -0.29 10.32 13.31
N LEU A 131 0.33 9.47 12.50
CA LEU A 131 -0.38 8.45 11.72
C LEU A 131 -1.02 7.38 12.62
N TRP A 132 -0.30 6.89 13.64
CA TRP A 132 -0.84 5.92 14.60
C TRP A 132 -2.02 6.47 15.39
N ARG A 133 -2.01 7.76 15.75
CA ARG A 133 -3.16 8.42 16.43
C ARG A 133 -4.42 8.48 15.59
N MET A 134 -4.35 8.24 14.27
CA MET A 134 -5.55 8.07 13.45
C MET A 134 -6.32 6.78 13.77
N GLY A 135 -5.75 5.84 14.55
CA GLY A 135 -6.38 4.59 14.93
C GLY A 135 -6.39 3.52 13.83
N ALA A 136 -5.54 3.68 12.81
CA ALA A 136 -5.37 2.70 11.73
C ALA A 136 -4.58 1.47 12.21
N THR A 137 -4.73 0.33 11.52
CA THR A 137 -4.04 -0.93 11.85
C THR A 137 -2.60 -0.97 11.32
N GLY A 138 -2.23 -0.05 10.43
CA GLY A 138 -0.87 0.11 9.90
C GLY A 138 -0.59 1.53 9.45
N ILE A 139 0.69 1.84 9.22
CA ILE A 139 1.11 3.13 8.66
C ILE A 139 1.98 2.96 7.41
N LYS A 140 1.93 3.95 6.51
CA LYS A 140 2.74 4.02 5.30
C LYS A 140 3.36 5.41 5.18
N ILE A 141 4.68 5.48 5.12
CA ILE A 141 5.43 6.73 4.94
C ILE A 141 6.26 6.61 3.68
N ALA A 142 5.91 7.41 2.68
CA ALA A 142 6.67 7.56 1.44
C ALA A 142 7.40 8.91 1.48
N VAL A 143 8.74 8.87 1.42
CA VAL A 143 9.57 10.06 1.59
C VAL A 143 10.77 10.04 0.64
N PRO A 144 11.13 11.17 0.01
CA PRO A 144 12.36 11.29 -0.75
C PRO A 144 13.58 10.91 0.10
N CYS A 145 14.46 10.08 -0.46
CA CYS A 145 15.62 9.55 0.23
C CYS A 145 16.83 9.58 -0.70
N GLY A 146 17.69 10.59 -0.56
CA GLY A 146 18.87 10.82 -1.38
C GLY A 146 20.20 10.56 -0.67
N SER A 147 20.20 10.43 0.68
CA SER A 147 21.41 10.24 1.47
C SER A 147 21.35 9.02 2.39
N ALA A 148 22.53 8.53 2.80
CA ALA A 148 22.63 7.42 3.76
C ALA A 148 22.03 7.78 5.12
N ALA A 149 22.18 9.05 5.56
CA ALA A 149 21.60 9.52 6.81
C ALA A 149 20.06 9.46 6.80
N GLN A 150 19.42 9.87 5.70
CA GLN A 150 17.97 9.77 5.53
C GLN A 150 17.49 8.33 5.55
N LEU A 151 18.23 7.43 4.90
CA LEU A 151 17.94 6.01 4.96
C LEU A 151 18.10 5.45 6.37
N GLY A 152 19.18 5.84 7.08
CA GLY A 152 19.42 5.48 8.47
C GLY A 152 18.23 5.85 9.37
N ALA A 153 17.69 7.06 9.22
CA ALA A 153 16.52 7.51 9.96
C ALA A 153 15.28 6.64 9.71
N LEU A 154 15.05 6.21 8.46
CA LEU A 154 13.97 5.28 8.13
C LEU A 154 14.18 3.89 8.75
N LEU A 155 15.42 3.39 8.79
CA LEU A 155 15.73 2.10 9.39
C LEU A 155 15.55 2.11 10.91
N GLU A 156 15.94 3.20 11.58
CA GLU A 156 15.69 3.38 13.00
C GLU A 156 14.20 3.48 13.32
N LEU A 157 13.43 4.20 12.49
CA LEU A 157 11.97 4.22 12.61
C LEU A 157 11.38 2.80 12.55
N ARG A 158 11.86 1.97 11.61
CA ARG A 158 11.41 0.57 11.51
C ARG A 158 11.71 -0.23 12.77
N LYS A 159 12.89 -0.04 13.38
CA LYS A 159 13.26 -0.71 14.64
C LYS A 159 12.33 -0.29 15.79
N SER A 160 12.00 1.01 15.87
CA SER A 160 11.10 1.55 16.91
C SER A 160 9.68 0.99 16.86
N TYR A 161 9.26 0.49 15.70
CA TYR A 161 7.94 -0.11 15.49
C TYR A 161 7.99 -1.60 15.13
N ARG A 162 8.98 -2.33 15.70
CA ARG A 162 9.09 -3.79 15.51
C ARG A 162 7.78 -4.48 15.90
N GLY A 163 7.32 -5.42 15.10
CA GLY A 163 6.05 -6.14 15.31
C GLY A 163 4.79 -5.40 14.85
N LYS A 164 4.90 -4.10 14.47
CA LYS A 164 3.80 -3.31 13.92
C LYS A 164 3.86 -3.26 12.40
N ARG A 165 2.71 -3.07 11.75
CA ARG A 165 2.64 -2.91 10.28
C ARG A 165 3.09 -1.52 9.87
N VAL A 166 4.34 -1.41 9.44
CA VAL A 166 4.95 -0.17 8.98
C VAL A 166 5.53 -0.35 7.59
N LEU A 167 5.01 0.42 6.63
CA LEU A 167 5.47 0.46 5.25
C LEU A 167 6.31 1.72 5.04
N LEU A 168 7.62 1.56 4.90
CA LEU A 168 8.56 2.67 4.67
C LEU A 168 9.03 2.62 3.21
N ILE A 169 8.71 3.69 2.47
CA ILE A 169 8.96 3.76 1.03
C ILE A 169 9.95 4.90 0.76
N PRO A 170 11.26 4.60 0.67
CA PRO A 170 12.22 5.57 0.17
C PRO A 170 11.92 5.88 -1.29
N LEU A 171 11.57 7.14 -1.59
CA LEU A 171 11.38 7.62 -2.94
C LEU A 171 12.74 7.97 -3.58
N GLY A 172 12.85 7.77 -4.90
CA GLY A 172 14.10 7.92 -5.64
C GLY A 172 14.74 6.56 -5.99
N ARG A 173 15.76 6.60 -6.88
CA ARG A 173 16.41 5.39 -7.39
C ARG A 173 17.45 4.81 -6.45
N ARG A 174 18.22 5.67 -5.77
CA ARG A 174 19.43 5.31 -5.00
C ARG A 174 19.17 4.24 -3.94
N TYR A 175 18.07 4.36 -3.19
CA TYR A 175 17.71 3.44 -2.10
C TYR A 175 16.44 2.63 -2.35
N SER A 176 16.03 2.53 -3.62
CA SER A 176 14.81 1.77 -4.01
C SER A 176 14.84 0.30 -3.56
N GLY A 177 16.02 -0.30 -3.42
CA GLY A 177 16.19 -1.66 -2.92
C GLY A 177 15.64 -1.90 -1.51
N TYR A 178 15.54 -0.86 -0.67
CA TYR A 178 14.97 -0.97 0.68
C TYR A 178 13.45 -1.16 0.72
N ARG A 179 12.76 -0.90 -0.39
CA ARG A 179 11.32 -1.19 -0.54
C ARG A 179 11.00 -2.67 -0.37
N TYR A 180 11.94 -3.56 -0.72
CA TYR A 180 11.81 -5.01 -0.57
C TYR A 180 11.80 -5.49 0.89
N ARG A 181 12.04 -4.61 1.86
CA ARG A 181 11.93 -4.90 3.30
C ARG A 181 10.50 -4.67 3.85
N ASN A 182 9.58 -4.17 3.03
CA ASN A 182 8.17 -4.01 3.41
C ASN A 182 7.39 -5.31 3.16
N SER A 183 6.31 -5.50 3.90
CA SER A 183 5.36 -6.61 3.65
C SER A 183 4.65 -6.48 2.30
N LEU A 184 4.48 -5.26 1.79
CA LEU A 184 3.98 -4.97 0.45
C LEU A 184 5.06 -4.24 -0.35
N VAL A 185 5.44 -4.78 -1.50
CA VAL A 185 6.40 -4.16 -2.41
C VAL A 185 5.65 -3.61 -3.62
N PHE A 186 5.33 -2.32 -3.57
CA PHE A 186 4.61 -1.64 -4.64
C PHE A 186 5.43 -1.58 -5.92
N CYS A 187 4.89 -2.15 -6.98
CA CYS A 187 5.52 -2.25 -8.30
C CYS A 187 4.55 -1.81 -9.40
N HIS A 188 5.07 -1.57 -10.61
CA HIS A 188 4.28 -1.14 -11.75
C HIS A 188 4.33 -2.15 -12.89
N ILE A 189 3.29 -2.11 -13.75
CA ILE A 189 3.28 -2.69 -15.08
C ILE A 189 3.12 -1.52 -16.05
N GLY A 190 4.02 -1.43 -17.03
CA GLY A 190 4.12 -0.25 -17.87
C GLY A 190 4.76 0.94 -17.15
N ARG A 191 4.02 2.03 -16.92
CA ARG A 191 4.55 3.28 -16.35
C ARG A 191 4.57 3.27 -14.82
N ALA A 192 5.70 3.68 -14.23
CA ALA A 192 5.81 3.89 -12.78
C ALA A 192 4.99 5.12 -12.34
N LEU A 193 4.31 5.01 -11.19
CA LEU A 193 3.56 6.11 -10.58
C LEU A 193 4.39 6.95 -9.61
N GLY A 194 5.58 6.50 -9.28
CA GLY A 194 6.48 7.20 -8.36
C GLY A 194 7.95 6.86 -8.59
N ALA A 195 8.82 7.81 -8.24
CA ALA A 195 10.26 7.67 -8.43
C ALA A 195 10.81 6.41 -7.72
N GLY A 196 11.55 5.59 -8.46
CA GLY A 196 12.14 4.35 -7.96
C GLY A 196 11.15 3.21 -7.70
N GLN A 197 9.89 3.29 -8.18
CA GLN A 197 8.98 2.16 -8.17
C GLN A 197 9.50 1.08 -9.14
N PRO A 198 9.75 -0.16 -8.67
CA PRO A 198 10.30 -1.21 -9.52
C PRO A 198 9.25 -1.79 -10.48
N PRO A 199 9.64 -2.31 -11.64
CA PRO A 199 8.75 -3.08 -12.51
C PRO A 199 8.35 -4.41 -11.84
N TYR A 200 7.14 -4.89 -12.10
CA TYR A 200 6.59 -6.13 -11.54
C TYR A 200 7.47 -7.34 -11.83
N SER A 201 7.97 -7.48 -13.06
CA SER A 201 8.86 -8.58 -13.45
C SER A 201 10.09 -8.70 -12.54
N LYS A 202 10.73 -7.57 -12.19
CA LYS A 202 11.88 -7.53 -11.29
C LYS A 202 11.51 -7.96 -9.86
N VAL A 203 10.34 -7.53 -9.38
CA VAL A 203 9.87 -7.88 -8.02
C VAL A 203 9.54 -9.36 -7.93
N VAL A 204 8.80 -9.90 -8.92
CA VAL A 204 8.42 -11.32 -8.96
C VAL A 204 9.65 -12.23 -9.09
N LYS A 205 10.62 -11.88 -9.94
CA LYS A 205 11.87 -12.65 -10.06
C LYS A 205 12.56 -12.78 -8.70
N ARG A 206 12.69 -11.67 -7.96
CA ARG A 206 13.29 -11.67 -6.62
C ARG A 206 12.44 -12.45 -5.61
N TRP A 207 11.12 -12.30 -5.66
CA TRP A 207 10.19 -12.97 -4.76
C TRP A 207 10.22 -14.50 -4.96
N ARG A 208 10.17 -14.99 -6.20
CA ARG A 208 10.28 -16.42 -6.52
C ARG A 208 11.60 -17.00 -6.02
N GLY A 209 12.72 -16.30 -6.17
CA GLY A 209 14.01 -16.75 -5.65
C GLY A 209 14.06 -16.89 -4.13
N GLN A 210 13.21 -16.18 -3.38
CA GLN A 210 13.10 -16.30 -1.92
C GLN A 210 12.11 -17.39 -1.46
N TYR A 211 11.20 -17.83 -2.32
CA TYR A 211 10.07 -18.71 -1.99
C TYR A 211 10.02 -20.02 -2.77
N HIS A 212 11.09 -20.41 -3.47
CA HIS A 212 11.18 -21.70 -4.15
C HIS A 212 11.07 -22.93 -3.20
N SER A 213 10.94 -22.72 -1.88
CA SER A 213 10.76 -23.80 -0.91
C SER A 213 9.35 -23.98 -0.36
N ARG A 214 8.37 -23.17 -0.78
CA ARG A 214 7.00 -23.30 -0.26
C ARG A 214 5.97 -23.21 -1.38
N ARG A 215 5.34 -24.35 -1.71
CA ARG A 215 4.19 -24.47 -2.62
C ARG A 215 3.06 -23.51 -2.21
N PHE A 216 2.79 -22.49 -3.01
CA PHE A 216 1.65 -21.58 -2.84
C PHE A 216 0.60 -21.70 -3.96
N PHE A 217 0.67 -22.76 -4.76
CA PHE A 217 -0.32 -23.10 -5.78
C PHE A 217 -0.61 -24.60 -5.65
N GLY A 218 -1.50 -24.93 -4.75
CA GLY A 218 -2.21 -26.16 -4.66
C GLY A 218 -3.70 -25.84 -4.59
#